data_523ca10e98abaa4d26bea4ba31d73a44
#
_entry.id   523ca10e98abaa4d26bea4ba31d73a44
#
_cell.length_a   1.000
_cell.length_b   1.000
_cell.length_c   1.000
_cell.angle_alpha   90.00
_cell.angle_beta   90.00
_cell.angle_gamma   90.00
#
_symmetry.space_group_name_H-M   'P 1'
#
loop_
_entity.id
_entity.type
_entity.pdbx_description
1 polymer ?
#
loop_
_entity_poly.entity_id
_entity_poly.type
_entity_poly.pdbx_seq_one_letter_code
_entity_poly.pdbx_strand_id
1 'polypeptide(L)'
;MEIRISHLTKRFGDKTALDDVSLTLDAGVHALLGPNGAGKSTLINILTDSIERDKGEVLYNDYEITSLGAKYRELLGYMPQQQRLYDNYTAEEFLKYMAAVKGIAPARAREQIAELLKVVNLWEVRRKKVGGFSGGMKQRVLLAQALLGEPRILILDEPTAGLDPSERINIRNYIATVAQKMIVLFATHVVSDIECIAKEDRKSVV
;
A
#
# COMPACT_ATOMS: atom_id res chain seq x y z
N MET A 1 6.31 -17.00 0.44
CA MET A 1 5.57 -15.85 0.97
C MET A 1 4.34 -15.68 0.11
N GLU A 2 3.17 -15.92 0.69
CA GLU A 2 1.88 -15.80 0.00
C GLU A 2 0.78 -15.36 0.96
N ILE A 3 -0.25 -14.72 0.41
CA ILE A 3 -1.55 -14.51 1.05
C ILE A 3 -2.55 -15.36 0.28
N ARG A 4 -3.24 -16.25 0.98
CA ARG A 4 -4.33 -17.06 0.43
C ARG A 4 -5.65 -16.58 0.99
N ILE A 5 -6.57 -16.27 0.12
CA ILE A 5 -7.93 -15.85 0.43
C ILE A 5 -8.86 -16.95 -0.07
N SER A 6 -9.74 -17.46 0.78
CA SER A 6 -10.66 -18.55 0.46
C SER A 6 -12.07 -18.20 0.89
N HIS A 7 -13.01 -18.21 -0.07
CA HIS A 7 -14.45 -18.03 0.15
C HIS A 7 -14.80 -16.76 0.94
N LEU A 8 -14.07 -15.67 0.70
CA LEU A 8 -14.20 -14.42 1.43
C LEU A 8 -15.52 -13.73 1.10
N THR A 9 -16.34 -13.51 2.12
CA THR A 9 -17.62 -12.80 1.98
C THR A 9 -17.69 -11.66 3.00
N LYS A 10 -18.15 -10.48 2.54
CA LYS A 10 -18.42 -9.33 3.39
C LYS A 10 -19.71 -8.63 2.98
N ARG A 11 -20.58 -8.36 3.96
CA ARG A 11 -21.84 -7.66 3.79
C ARG A 11 -21.92 -6.43 4.70
N PHE A 12 -22.61 -5.42 4.25
CA PHE A 12 -22.96 -4.23 5.01
C PHE A 12 -24.48 -4.02 4.91
N GLY A 13 -25.21 -4.46 5.92
CA GLY A 13 -26.66 -4.57 5.85
C GLY A 13 -27.08 -5.46 4.68
N ASP A 14 -27.92 -4.94 3.78
CA ASP A 14 -28.39 -5.66 2.61
C ASP A 14 -27.41 -5.70 1.43
N LYS A 15 -26.34 -4.92 1.50
CA LYS A 15 -25.35 -4.84 0.41
C LYS A 15 -24.22 -5.85 0.62
N THR A 16 -24.08 -6.79 -0.32
CA THR A 16 -22.89 -7.66 -0.40
C THR A 16 -21.76 -6.90 -1.10
N ALA A 17 -20.66 -6.68 -0.40
CA ALA A 17 -19.50 -5.97 -0.91
C ALA A 17 -18.44 -6.93 -1.48
N LEU A 18 -18.31 -8.12 -0.89
CA LEU A 18 -17.50 -9.23 -1.40
C LEU A 18 -18.38 -10.49 -1.32
N ASP A 19 -18.40 -11.28 -2.38
CA ASP A 19 -19.22 -12.50 -2.48
C ASP A 19 -18.36 -13.66 -2.95
N ASP A 20 -18.00 -14.55 -2.02
CA ASP A 20 -17.26 -15.80 -2.28
C ASP A 20 -15.92 -15.61 -3.02
N VAL A 21 -15.16 -14.56 -2.67
CA VAL A 21 -13.90 -14.24 -3.32
C VAL A 21 -12.80 -15.19 -2.87
N SER A 22 -12.13 -15.84 -3.83
CA SER A 22 -10.99 -16.72 -3.59
C SER A 22 -9.84 -16.35 -4.52
N LEU A 23 -8.65 -16.07 -3.96
CA LEU A 23 -7.45 -15.74 -4.72
C LEU A 23 -6.18 -15.96 -3.90
N THR A 24 -5.05 -16.06 -4.59
CA THR A 24 -3.72 -16.19 -3.97
C THR A 24 -2.81 -15.08 -4.47
N LEU A 25 -2.15 -14.39 -3.54
CA LEU A 25 -1.18 -13.34 -3.81
C LEU A 25 0.20 -13.82 -3.35
N ASP A 26 1.12 -13.97 -4.26
CA ASP A 26 2.52 -14.29 -3.99
C ASP A 26 3.43 -13.06 -4.19
N ALA A 27 4.75 -13.19 -4.12
CA ALA A 27 5.66 -12.09 -4.41
C ALA A 27 5.45 -11.58 -5.85
N GLY A 28 5.37 -10.27 -6.02
CA GLY A 28 5.04 -9.61 -7.28
C GLY A 28 3.95 -8.55 -7.13
N VAL A 29 3.57 -7.93 -8.26
CA VAL A 29 2.49 -6.94 -8.28
C VAL A 29 1.17 -7.60 -8.68
N HIS A 30 0.17 -7.48 -7.83
CA HIS A 30 -1.20 -7.88 -8.07
C HIS A 30 -2.07 -6.64 -8.23
N ALA A 31 -2.70 -6.51 -9.37
CA ALA A 31 -3.56 -5.38 -9.66
C ALA A 31 -5.01 -5.67 -9.26
N LEU A 32 -5.59 -4.78 -8.47
CA LEU A 32 -7.01 -4.78 -8.12
C LEU A 32 -7.72 -3.72 -8.96
N LEU A 33 -8.28 -4.15 -10.09
CA LEU A 33 -8.94 -3.27 -11.05
C LEU A 33 -10.46 -3.32 -10.91
N GLY A 34 -11.09 -2.17 -10.95
CA GLY A 34 -12.54 -2.10 -10.98
C GLY A 34 -13.09 -0.70 -10.69
N PRO A 35 -14.36 -0.45 -11.02
CA PRO A 35 -14.99 0.83 -10.73
C PRO A 35 -15.14 1.09 -9.23
N ASN A 36 -15.52 2.31 -8.87
CA ASN A 36 -15.88 2.63 -7.50
C ASN A 36 -17.08 1.77 -7.06
N GLY A 37 -16.99 1.22 -5.85
CA GLY A 37 -18.02 0.32 -5.31
C GLY A 37 -17.85 -1.15 -5.67
N ALA A 38 -16.84 -1.56 -6.43
CA ALA A 38 -16.55 -2.95 -6.78
C ALA A 38 -16.01 -3.82 -5.62
N GLY A 39 -15.93 -3.29 -4.41
CA GLY A 39 -15.42 -4.04 -3.25
C GLY A 39 -13.94 -3.89 -2.97
N LYS A 40 -13.15 -3.16 -3.81
CA LYS A 40 -11.70 -2.99 -3.64
C LYS A 40 -11.32 -2.52 -2.23
N SER A 41 -11.90 -1.42 -1.77
CA SER A 41 -11.60 -0.89 -0.43
C SER A 41 -12.05 -1.84 0.69
N THR A 42 -13.10 -2.64 0.47
CA THR A 42 -13.53 -3.67 1.43
C THR A 42 -12.48 -4.77 1.55
N LEU A 43 -11.96 -5.26 0.42
CA LEU A 43 -10.89 -6.25 0.40
C LEU A 43 -9.62 -5.69 1.07
N ILE A 44 -9.22 -4.47 0.71
CA ILE A 44 -8.08 -3.78 1.33
C ILE A 44 -8.25 -3.68 2.86
N ASN A 45 -9.42 -3.26 3.32
CA ASN A 45 -9.67 -3.11 4.76
C ASN A 45 -9.65 -4.44 5.52
N ILE A 46 -10.05 -5.55 4.89
CA ILE A 46 -9.90 -6.88 5.48
C ILE A 46 -8.43 -7.29 5.51
N LEU A 47 -7.69 -7.09 4.42
CA LEU A 47 -6.27 -7.41 4.33
C LEU A 47 -5.39 -6.55 5.25
N THR A 48 -5.83 -5.34 5.59
CA THR A 48 -5.14 -4.48 6.57
C THR A 48 -5.59 -4.73 8.02
N ASP A 49 -6.44 -5.75 8.25
CA ASP A 49 -7.00 -6.09 9.57
C ASP A 49 -7.77 -4.90 10.19
N SER A 50 -8.38 -4.05 9.34
CA SER A 50 -9.15 -2.88 9.76
C SER A 50 -10.65 -3.16 9.92
N ILE A 51 -11.18 -4.17 9.23
CA ILE A 51 -12.55 -4.67 9.38
C ILE A 51 -12.57 -6.20 9.37
N GLU A 52 -13.54 -6.76 10.07
CA GLU A 52 -13.77 -8.21 10.09
C GLU A 52 -14.54 -8.66 8.82
N ARG A 53 -14.25 -9.85 8.34
CA ARG A 53 -15.02 -10.56 7.34
C ARG A 53 -16.22 -11.29 7.96
N ASP A 54 -17.22 -11.61 7.15
CA ASP A 54 -18.38 -12.37 7.63
C ASP A 54 -18.20 -13.87 7.41
N LYS A 55 -17.50 -14.28 6.29
CA LYS A 55 -17.18 -15.68 5.98
C LYS A 55 -15.81 -15.77 5.30
N GLY A 56 -15.31 -17.01 5.22
CA GLY A 56 -14.04 -17.33 4.56
C GLY A 56 -12.84 -17.15 5.48
N GLU A 57 -11.66 -17.29 4.92
CA GLU A 57 -10.39 -17.19 5.62
C GLU A 57 -9.38 -16.37 4.83
N VAL A 58 -8.42 -15.77 5.53
CA VAL A 58 -7.28 -15.08 4.96
C VAL A 58 -6.02 -15.57 5.67
N LEU A 59 -5.17 -16.27 4.93
CA LEU A 59 -3.95 -16.88 5.47
C LEU A 59 -2.71 -16.16 4.92
N TYR A 60 -1.76 -15.86 5.78
CA TYR A 60 -0.41 -15.48 5.40
C TYR A 60 0.56 -16.62 5.73
N ASN A 61 1.17 -17.25 4.72
CA ASN A 61 2.02 -18.44 4.89
C ASN A 61 1.34 -19.52 5.78
N ASP A 62 0.08 -19.88 5.45
CA ASP A 62 -0.75 -20.85 6.15
C ASP A 62 -1.20 -20.47 7.58
N TYR A 63 -0.92 -19.26 8.04
CA TYR A 63 -1.39 -18.75 9.34
C TYR A 63 -2.50 -17.71 9.15
N GLU A 64 -3.59 -17.87 9.87
CA GLU A 64 -4.70 -16.91 9.85
C GLU A 64 -4.25 -15.52 10.32
N ILE A 65 -4.52 -14.48 9.52
CA ILE A 65 -4.01 -13.11 9.77
C ILE A 65 -4.50 -12.53 11.09
N THR A 66 -5.74 -12.82 11.49
CA THR A 66 -6.29 -12.38 12.78
C THR A 66 -5.59 -13.04 13.96
N SER A 67 -5.16 -14.29 13.83
CA SER A 67 -4.40 -15.01 14.86
C SER A 67 -2.97 -14.47 14.98
N LEU A 68 -2.38 -13.99 13.91
CA LEU A 68 -1.07 -13.33 13.91
C LEU A 68 -1.14 -11.93 14.56
N GLY A 69 -2.26 -11.23 14.43
CA GLY A 69 -2.52 -9.95 15.07
C GLY A 69 -1.43 -8.90 14.79
N ALA A 70 -0.75 -8.41 15.84
CA ALA A 70 0.30 -7.40 15.72
C ALA A 70 1.44 -7.82 14.79
N LYS A 71 1.84 -9.10 14.83
CA LYS A 71 2.91 -9.64 13.97
C LYS A 71 2.56 -9.54 12.48
N TYR A 72 1.30 -9.74 12.13
CA TYR A 72 0.85 -9.53 10.75
C TYR A 72 0.90 -8.05 10.36
N ARG A 73 0.42 -7.16 11.24
CA ARG A 73 0.42 -5.71 10.98
C ARG A 73 1.84 -5.12 10.84
N GLU A 74 2.83 -5.69 11.50
CA GLU A 74 4.25 -5.32 11.33
C GLU A 74 4.77 -5.61 9.90
N LEU A 75 4.18 -6.58 9.19
CA LEU A 75 4.54 -6.92 7.82
C LEU A 75 3.94 -5.96 6.79
N LEU A 76 2.96 -5.13 7.20
CA LEU A 76 2.19 -4.29 6.29
C LEU A 76 2.84 -2.94 6.06
N GLY A 77 2.87 -2.54 4.77
CA GLY A 77 2.93 -1.17 4.33
C GLY A 77 1.59 -0.80 3.70
N TYR A 78 0.94 0.24 4.19
CA TYR A 78 -0.35 0.65 3.65
C TYR A 78 -0.37 2.12 3.29
N MET A 79 -0.79 2.39 2.07
CA MET A 79 -1.05 3.72 1.53
C MET A 79 -2.52 3.82 1.15
N PRO A 80 -3.37 4.45 1.96
CA PRO A 80 -4.78 4.65 1.67
C PRO A 80 -4.97 5.73 0.60
N GLN A 81 -6.10 5.68 -0.12
CA GLN A 81 -6.48 6.65 -1.15
C GLN A 81 -6.51 8.09 -0.61
N GLN A 82 -6.99 8.27 0.62
CA GLN A 82 -7.05 9.57 1.28
C GLN A 82 -6.50 9.45 2.70
N GLN A 83 -5.43 10.18 2.97
CA GLN A 83 -4.90 10.35 4.32
C GLN A 83 -4.51 11.81 4.53
N ARG A 84 -4.98 12.38 5.62
CA ARG A 84 -4.52 13.71 6.04
C ARG A 84 -3.11 13.60 6.60
N LEU A 85 -2.20 14.39 6.05
CA LEU A 85 -0.89 14.62 6.63
C LEU A 85 -0.99 15.72 7.70
N TYR A 86 -0.06 15.73 8.63
CA TYR A 86 0.03 16.79 9.64
C TYR A 86 0.65 18.05 9.01
N ASP A 87 -0.16 19.00 8.58
CA ASP A 87 0.21 20.16 7.79
C ASP A 87 1.40 20.96 8.35
N ASN A 88 1.57 20.97 9.68
CA ASN A 88 2.66 21.66 10.36
C ASN A 88 3.97 20.88 10.41
N TYR A 89 3.98 19.60 10.06
CA TYR A 89 5.19 18.78 9.99
C TYR A 89 5.89 18.99 8.65
N THR A 90 7.20 18.90 8.66
CA THR A 90 7.98 18.68 7.42
C THR A 90 7.84 17.23 6.97
N ALA A 91 8.16 16.94 5.72
CA ALA A 91 8.12 15.56 5.22
C ALA A 91 9.06 14.64 6.03
N GLU A 92 10.23 15.15 6.40
CA GLU A 92 11.20 14.42 7.21
C GLU A 92 10.69 14.16 8.63
N GLU A 93 10.08 15.15 9.28
CA GLU A 93 9.48 15.00 10.63
C GLU A 93 8.31 14.03 10.62
N PHE A 94 7.44 14.11 9.61
CA PHE A 94 6.32 13.18 9.46
C PHE A 94 6.82 11.73 9.32
N LEU A 95 7.81 11.48 8.48
CA LEU A 95 8.37 10.13 8.32
C LEU A 95 9.10 9.65 9.58
N LYS A 96 9.79 10.53 10.32
CA LYS A 96 10.37 10.20 11.63
C LYS A 96 9.31 9.80 12.65
N TYR A 97 8.21 10.55 12.70
CA TYR A 97 7.07 10.21 13.55
C TYR A 97 6.49 8.82 13.20
N MET A 98 6.26 8.57 11.90
CA MET A 98 5.74 7.27 11.44
C MET A 98 6.70 6.12 11.70
N ALA A 99 8.01 6.35 11.57
CA ALA A 99 9.04 5.36 11.91
C ALA A 99 9.02 5.01 13.41
N ALA A 100 8.85 6.02 14.26
CA ALA A 100 8.73 5.81 15.71
C ALA A 100 7.47 5.02 16.07
N VAL A 101 6.32 5.33 15.44
CA VAL A 101 5.06 4.56 15.62
C VAL A 101 5.24 3.10 15.21
N LYS A 102 6.02 2.83 14.15
CA LYS A 102 6.37 1.47 13.71
C LYS A 102 7.46 0.80 14.56
N GLY A 103 7.99 1.45 15.59
CA GLY A 103 9.05 0.89 16.44
C GLY A 103 10.41 0.76 15.74
N ILE A 104 10.65 1.48 14.65
CA ILE A 104 11.93 1.44 13.93
C ILE A 104 12.99 2.20 14.70
N ALA A 105 14.14 1.54 14.96
CA ALA A 105 15.24 2.15 15.68
C ALA A 105 15.71 3.46 15.00
N PRO A 106 16.00 4.55 15.77
CA PRO A 106 16.25 5.87 15.21
C PRO A 106 17.37 5.94 14.16
N ALA A 107 18.44 5.15 14.32
CA ALA A 107 19.53 5.09 13.34
C ALA A 107 19.06 4.53 12.01
N ARG A 108 18.37 3.36 12.02
CA ARG A 108 17.79 2.73 10.83
C ARG A 108 16.71 3.61 10.19
N ALA A 109 15.84 4.24 11.01
CA ALA A 109 14.83 5.18 10.52
C ALA A 109 15.45 6.33 9.72
N ARG A 110 16.55 6.91 10.20
CA ARG A 110 17.25 8.01 9.52
C ARG A 110 17.77 7.60 8.14
N GLU A 111 18.35 6.42 8.04
CA GLU A 111 18.88 5.88 6.78
C GLU A 111 17.74 5.61 5.78
N GLN A 112 16.71 4.88 6.20
CA GLN A 112 15.55 4.58 5.37
C GLN A 112 14.82 5.84 4.90
N ILE A 113 14.59 6.82 5.79
CA ILE A 113 13.93 8.08 5.43
C ILE A 113 14.74 8.84 4.38
N ALA A 114 16.06 8.89 4.52
CA ALA A 114 16.91 9.58 3.54
C ALA A 114 16.86 8.91 2.17
N GLU A 115 16.86 7.59 2.12
CA GLU A 115 16.72 6.81 0.89
C GLU A 115 15.34 6.99 0.26
N LEU A 116 14.27 6.79 1.03
CA LEU A 116 12.90 6.90 0.56
C LEU A 116 12.57 8.30 0.03
N LEU A 117 13.02 9.37 0.71
CA LEU A 117 12.82 10.73 0.23
C LEU A 117 13.54 11.03 -1.10
N LYS A 118 14.66 10.37 -1.38
CA LYS A 118 15.33 10.44 -2.69
C LYS A 118 14.52 9.68 -3.74
N VAL A 119 14.10 8.47 -3.43
CA VAL A 119 13.28 7.61 -4.31
C VAL A 119 12.01 8.32 -4.75
N VAL A 120 11.29 8.95 -3.83
CA VAL A 120 10.06 9.68 -4.13
C VAL A 120 10.30 11.12 -4.60
N ASN A 121 11.55 11.48 -4.91
CA ASN A 121 11.93 12.82 -5.41
C ASN A 121 11.43 13.98 -4.51
N LEU A 122 11.61 13.84 -3.19
CA LEU A 122 11.27 14.86 -2.20
C LEU A 122 12.46 15.30 -1.34
N TRP A 123 13.66 14.81 -1.63
CA TRP A 123 14.85 15.08 -0.81
C TRP A 123 15.13 16.57 -0.64
N GLU A 124 15.10 17.34 -1.73
CA GLU A 124 15.42 18.78 -1.71
C GLU A 124 14.39 19.60 -0.92
N VAL A 125 13.16 19.13 -0.85
CA VAL A 125 12.06 19.82 -0.16
C VAL A 125 11.69 19.18 1.18
N ARG A 126 12.45 18.18 1.65
CA ARG A 126 12.12 17.37 2.84
C ARG A 126 11.91 18.18 4.12
N ARG A 127 12.51 19.38 4.21
CA ARG A 127 12.38 20.29 5.36
C ARG A 127 11.28 21.34 5.21
N LYS A 128 10.52 21.32 4.10
CA LYS A 128 9.34 22.16 3.92
C LYS A 128 8.13 21.50 4.56
N LYS A 129 7.22 22.32 5.10
CA LYS A 129 5.96 21.84 5.69
C LYS A 129 5.08 21.18 4.65
N VAL A 130 4.55 20.01 4.97
CA VAL A 130 3.69 19.24 4.05
C VAL A 130 2.34 19.91 3.77
N GLY A 131 1.91 20.85 4.61
CA GLY A 131 0.73 21.66 4.35
C GLY A 131 0.82 22.47 3.06
N GLY A 132 2.03 22.90 2.66
CA GLY A 132 2.29 23.61 1.40
C GLY A 132 2.60 22.72 0.20
N PHE A 133 2.53 21.38 0.35
CA PHE A 133 2.80 20.46 -0.75
C PHE A 133 1.62 20.34 -1.70
N SER A 134 1.91 20.14 -3.00
CA SER A 134 0.90 19.75 -3.98
C SER A 134 0.29 18.37 -3.64
N GLY A 135 -0.85 18.05 -4.24
CA GLY A 135 -1.47 16.72 -4.07
C GLY A 135 -0.50 15.58 -4.41
N GLY A 136 0.20 15.67 -5.53
CA GLY A 136 1.21 14.69 -5.92
C GLY A 136 2.40 14.60 -4.96
N MET A 137 2.86 15.72 -4.39
CA MET A 137 3.91 15.69 -3.36
C MET A 137 3.41 15.00 -2.10
N LYS A 138 2.17 15.27 -1.66
CA LYS A 138 1.55 14.59 -0.50
C LYS A 138 1.43 13.08 -0.76
N GLN A 139 1.02 12.69 -1.96
CA GLN A 139 0.91 11.29 -2.38
C GLN A 139 2.27 10.57 -2.27
N ARG A 140 3.35 11.23 -2.70
CA ARG A 140 4.71 10.69 -2.60
C ARG A 140 5.22 10.56 -1.16
N VAL A 141 4.81 11.46 -0.26
CA VAL A 141 5.10 11.30 1.18
C VAL A 141 4.37 10.06 1.75
N LEU A 142 3.12 9.83 1.36
CA LEU A 142 2.34 8.67 1.80
C LEU A 142 2.94 7.36 1.28
N LEU A 143 3.43 7.33 0.04
CA LEU A 143 4.15 6.17 -0.48
C LEU A 143 5.44 5.90 0.31
N ALA A 144 6.23 6.94 0.59
CA ALA A 144 7.42 6.79 1.42
C ALA A 144 7.08 6.25 2.82
N GLN A 145 6.00 6.72 3.42
CA GLN A 145 5.50 6.22 4.71
C GLN A 145 5.09 4.74 4.65
N ALA A 146 4.42 4.31 3.58
CA ALA A 146 4.01 2.92 3.41
C ALA A 146 5.23 1.97 3.30
N LEU A 147 6.32 2.43 2.71
CA LEU A 147 7.56 1.68 2.52
C LEU A 147 8.48 1.64 3.76
N LEU A 148 8.23 2.49 4.77
CA LEU A 148 8.99 2.49 6.01
C LEU A 148 8.93 1.13 6.72
N GLY A 149 10.08 0.63 7.16
CA GLY A 149 10.20 -0.64 7.86
C GLY A 149 10.34 -1.85 6.94
N GLU A 150 10.49 -1.64 5.63
CA GLU A 150 10.69 -2.73 4.65
C GLU A 150 9.57 -3.78 4.74
N PRO A 151 8.31 -3.41 4.46
CA PRO A 151 7.18 -4.31 4.60
C PRO A 151 7.34 -5.56 3.71
N ARG A 152 6.69 -6.64 4.10
CA ARG A 152 6.55 -7.85 3.26
C ARG A 152 5.33 -7.80 2.35
N ILE A 153 4.33 -7.03 2.77
CA ILE A 153 3.07 -6.83 2.07
C ILE A 153 2.87 -5.32 1.93
N LEU A 154 2.77 -4.83 0.71
CA LEU A 154 2.54 -3.42 0.39
C LEU A 154 1.19 -3.27 -0.28
N ILE A 155 0.28 -2.55 0.36
CA ILE A 155 -1.07 -2.29 -0.16
C ILE A 155 -1.14 -0.81 -0.52
N LEU A 156 -1.43 -0.53 -1.80
CA LEU A 156 -1.46 0.80 -2.37
C LEU A 156 -2.84 1.06 -2.98
N ASP A 157 -3.57 2.02 -2.43
CA ASP A 157 -4.88 2.43 -2.92
C ASP A 157 -4.75 3.74 -3.70
N GLU A 158 -4.87 3.67 -5.03
CA GLU A 158 -4.72 4.78 -5.99
C GLU A 158 -3.36 5.53 -5.87
N PRO A 159 -2.21 4.84 -5.84
CA PRO A 159 -0.93 5.46 -5.50
C PRO A 159 -0.41 6.48 -6.53
N THR A 160 -0.95 6.47 -7.73
CA THR A 160 -0.56 7.36 -8.84
C THR A 160 -1.56 8.49 -9.07
N ALA A 161 -2.64 8.58 -8.28
CA ALA A 161 -3.63 9.62 -8.42
C ALA A 161 -3.01 11.01 -8.20
N GLY A 162 -3.28 11.95 -9.13
CA GLY A 162 -2.79 13.32 -9.03
C GLY A 162 -1.30 13.52 -9.30
N LEU A 163 -0.59 12.48 -9.78
CA LEU A 163 0.80 12.59 -10.20
C LEU A 163 0.90 13.01 -11.67
N ASP A 164 1.95 13.74 -11.98
CA ASP A 164 2.35 14.03 -13.37
C ASP A 164 2.78 12.75 -14.10
N PRO A 165 2.67 12.68 -15.44
CA PRO A 165 2.99 11.46 -16.20
C PRO A 165 4.40 10.91 -15.94
N SER A 166 5.40 11.78 -15.82
CA SER A 166 6.79 11.38 -15.52
C SER A 166 6.94 10.81 -14.12
N GLU A 167 6.26 11.40 -13.15
CA GLU A 167 6.26 10.92 -11.76
C GLU A 167 5.54 9.57 -11.62
N ARG A 168 4.44 9.37 -12.36
CA ARG A 168 3.76 8.06 -12.43
C ARG A 168 4.69 6.96 -12.90
N ILE A 169 5.45 7.21 -13.96
CA ILE A 169 6.40 6.22 -14.51
C ILE A 169 7.45 5.88 -13.45
N ASN A 170 8.03 6.87 -12.80
CA ASN A 170 9.05 6.66 -11.76
C ASN A 170 8.52 5.83 -10.59
N ILE A 171 7.32 6.15 -10.09
CA ILE A 171 6.69 5.43 -8.99
C ILE A 171 6.38 3.98 -9.39
N ARG A 172 5.83 3.76 -10.59
CA ARG A 172 5.53 2.41 -11.09
C ARG A 172 6.81 1.55 -11.22
N ASN A 173 7.85 2.10 -11.81
CA ASN A 173 9.13 1.39 -11.95
C ASN A 173 9.73 1.03 -10.58
N TYR A 174 9.64 1.94 -9.61
CA TYR A 174 10.08 1.64 -8.26
C TYR A 174 9.25 0.54 -7.60
N ILE A 175 7.92 0.60 -7.73
CA ILE A 175 7.02 -0.44 -7.21
C ILE A 175 7.34 -1.80 -7.83
N ALA A 176 7.54 -1.86 -9.16
CA ALA A 176 7.93 -3.10 -9.85
C ALA A 176 9.27 -3.66 -9.33
N THR A 177 10.24 -2.79 -9.03
CA THR A 177 11.53 -3.22 -8.47
C THR A 177 11.38 -3.82 -7.07
N VAL A 178 10.61 -3.18 -6.18
CA VAL A 178 10.45 -3.67 -4.80
C VAL A 178 9.56 -4.92 -4.73
N ALA A 179 8.62 -5.06 -5.66
CA ALA A 179 7.70 -6.19 -5.76
C ALA A 179 8.39 -7.55 -5.95
N GLN A 180 9.63 -7.57 -6.45
CA GLN A 180 10.41 -8.81 -6.56
C GLN A 180 10.63 -9.52 -5.21
N LYS A 181 10.52 -8.78 -4.10
CA LYS A 181 10.80 -9.26 -2.74
C LYS A 181 9.62 -9.14 -1.79
N MET A 182 8.46 -8.66 -2.26
CA MET A 182 7.27 -8.46 -1.44
C MET A 182 6.00 -8.72 -2.24
N ILE A 183 4.89 -8.91 -1.55
CA ILE A 183 3.56 -8.92 -2.17
C ILE A 183 3.11 -7.47 -2.29
N VAL A 184 2.79 -7.02 -3.49
CA VAL A 184 2.24 -5.68 -3.74
C VAL A 184 0.82 -5.79 -4.27
N LEU A 185 -0.15 -5.28 -3.52
CA LEU A 185 -1.51 -5.10 -3.99
C LEU A 185 -1.70 -3.65 -4.44
N PHE A 186 -1.89 -3.46 -5.74
CA PHE A 186 -2.02 -2.16 -6.38
C PHE A 186 -3.47 -1.96 -6.82
N ALA A 187 -4.26 -1.21 -6.05
CA ALA A 187 -5.64 -0.89 -6.40
C ALA A 187 -5.70 0.40 -7.22
N THR A 188 -6.37 0.34 -8.37
CA THR A 188 -6.59 1.51 -9.23
C THR A 188 -7.79 1.30 -10.15
N HIS A 189 -8.32 2.40 -10.66
CA HIS A 189 -9.30 2.40 -11.76
C HIS A 189 -8.66 2.76 -13.11
N VAL A 190 -7.35 3.02 -13.15
CA VAL A 190 -6.59 3.45 -14.33
C VAL A 190 -5.89 2.26 -14.97
N VAL A 191 -6.43 1.73 -16.06
CA VAL A 191 -5.92 0.55 -16.77
C VAL A 191 -4.46 0.72 -17.20
N SER A 192 -4.08 1.90 -17.70
CA SER A 192 -2.72 2.18 -18.17
C SER A 192 -1.65 2.07 -17.07
N ASP A 193 -2.02 2.21 -15.80
CA ASP A 193 -1.07 2.04 -14.70
C ASP A 193 -0.70 0.57 -14.51
N ILE A 194 -1.64 -0.32 -14.84
CA ILE A 194 -1.46 -1.77 -14.70
C ILE A 194 -0.73 -2.36 -15.91
N GLU A 195 -1.08 -1.94 -17.13
CA GLU A 195 -0.46 -2.46 -18.36
C GLU A 195 1.08 -2.32 -18.37
N CYS A 196 1.58 -1.23 -17.80
CA CYS A 196 3.02 -1.01 -17.69
C CYS A 196 3.69 -1.94 -16.67
N ILE A 197 3.01 -2.22 -15.54
CA ILE A 197 3.53 -3.08 -14.48
C ILE A 197 3.39 -4.55 -14.88
N ALA A 198 2.26 -4.93 -15.48
CA ALA A 198 2.00 -6.31 -15.92
C ALA A 198 2.89 -6.79 -17.09
N LYS A 199 3.51 -5.89 -17.85
CA LYS A 199 4.49 -6.27 -18.88
C LYS A 199 5.81 -6.76 -18.31
N GLU A 200 6.16 -6.32 -17.11
CA GLU A 200 7.38 -6.72 -16.41
C GLU A 200 7.13 -7.91 -15.44
N ASP A 201 5.94 -8.05 -14.92
CA ASP A 201 5.57 -9.11 -13.97
C ASP A 201 4.21 -9.71 -14.38
N ARG A 202 4.21 -10.95 -14.93
CA ARG A 202 3.02 -11.62 -15.50
C ARG A 202 2.08 -12.13 -14.41
N LYS A 203 1.47 -11.28 -13.57
CA LYS A 203 0.54 -11.76 -12.54
C LYS A 203 -0.73 -10.94 -12.44
N SER A 204 -1.80 -11.69 -12.43
CA SER A 204 -3.23 -11.51 -12.11
C SER A 204 -3.80 -10.10 -12.00
N VAL A 205 -4.67 -9.78 -12.93
CA VAL A 205 -5.74 -8.78 -12.78
C VAL A 205 -6.92 -9.50 -12.11
N VAL A 206 -7.34 -9.06 -10.93
CA VAL A 206 -8.55 -9.52 -10.24
C VAL A 206 -9.63 -8.47 -10.41
#